data_ab6b47b07cd764708408bd17bdf171e2
#
_entry.id   ab6b47b07cd764708408bd17bdf171e2
#
_cell.length_a   1.000
_cell.length_b   1.000
_cell.length_c   1.000
_cell.angle_alpha   90.00
_cell.angle_beta   90.00
_cell.angle_gamma   90.00
#
_symmetry.space_group_name_H-M   'P 1'
#
loop_
_entity.id
_entity.type
_entity.pdbx_description
1 polymer ?
#
loop_
_entity_poly.entity_id
_entity_poly.type
_entity_poly.pdbx_seq_one_letter_code
_entity_poly.pdbx_strand_id
1 'polypeptide(L)'
;ASGGELARTTLATRLVLSTEPETLIFDEVDAGIGGQTALEVGNCLKELSTDRQVLVVTHLAQVASYADTQIQVVKKENKGRPSITVRTLDKDQRVVEISRMLSGSPDSENAQKHANELLENAH
;
A
#
# COMPACT_ATOMS: atom_id res chain seq x y z
N ALA A 1 8.63 16.67 14.58
CA ALA A 1 8.69 16.11 13.21
C ALA A 1 7.30 15.76 12.71
N SER A 2 7.05 15.92 11.40
CA SER A 2 5.82 15.44 10.79
C SER A 2 5.78 13.91 10.79
N GLY A 3 4.57 13.32 10.72
CA GLY A 3 4.41 11.86 10.62
C GLY A 3 5.16 11.26 9.43
N GLY A 4 5.23 12.01 8.31
CA GLY A 4 5.96 11.59 7.12
C GLY A 4 7.48 11.52 7.31
N GLU A 5 8.06 12.49 8.00
CA GLU A 5 9.49 12.48 8.33
C GLU A 5 9.84 11.33 9.26
N LEU A 6 8.99 11.07 10.25
CA LEU A 6 9.19 9.95 11.17
C LEU A 6 9.12 8.61 10.42
N ALA A 7 8.16 8.43 9.52
CA ALA A 7 8.04 7.22 8.71
C ALA A 7 9.27 7.00 7.84
N ARG A 8 9.76 8.03 7.14
CA ARG A 8 10.97 7.95 6.32
C ARG A 8 12.22 7.65 7.14
N THR A 9 12.36 8.28 8.30
CA THR A 9 13.48 8.03 9.22
C THR A 9 13.45 6.60 9.71
N THR A 10 12.28 6.07 10.05
CA THR A 10 12.10 4.68 10.49
C THR A 10 12.50 3.70 9.38
N LEU A 11 12.07 3.93 8.15
CA LEU A 11 12.44 3.10 7.00
C LEU A 11 13.95 3.15 6.72
N ALA A 12 14.55 4.34 6.73
CA ALA A 12 15.98 4.51 6.52
C ALA A 12 16.80 3.81 7.61
N THR A 13 16.39 3.93 8.87
CA THR A 13 17.02 3.27 10.00
C THR A 13 16.95 1.74 9.86
N ARG A 14 15.80 1.21 9.49
CA ARG A 14 15.64 -0.23 9.24
C ARG A 14 16.51 -0.71 8.10
N LEU A 15 16.63 0.06 7.03
CA LEU A 15 17.46 -0.26 5.88
C LEU A 15 18.94 -0.35 6.26
N VAL A 16 19.43 0.58 7.07
CA VAL A 16 20.85 0.65 7.50
C VAL A 16 21.19 -0.41 8.55
N LEU A 17 20.31 -0.60 9.54
CA LEU A 17 20.56 -1.50 10.66
C LEU A 17 20.20 -2.96 10.37
N SER A 18 19.34 -3.18 9.37
CA SER A 18 18.91 -4.52 9.01
C SER A 18 19.96 -5.20 8.14
N THR A 19 20.88 -5.89 8.78
CA THR A 19 21.83 -6.75 8.06
C THR A 19 21.14 -7.99 7.50
N GLU A 20 20.09 -8.47 8.12
CA GLU A 20 19.22 -9.52 7.59
C GLU A 20 17.94 -9.73 8.40
N PRO A 21 16.78 -9.33 7.92
CA PRO A 21 15.75 -10.33 7.71
C PRO A 21 15.43 -10.50 6.24
N GLU A 22 15.15 -11.73 5.82
CA GLU A 22 14.65 -12.02 4.48
C GLU A 22 13.25 -11.46 4.25
N THR A 23 12.48 -11.28 5.32
CA THR A 23 11.13 -10.72 5.30
C THR A 23 10.98 -9.57 6.28
N LEU A 24 10.50 -8.45 5.78
CA LEU A 24 10.16 -7.26 6.58
C LEU A 24 8.63 -7.08 6.57
N ILE A 25 8.07 -6.79 7.73
CA ILE A 25 6.64 -6.52 7.89
C ILE A 25 6.48 -5.09 8.41
N PHE A 26 5.73 -4.27 7.67
CA PHE A 26 5.39 -2.91 8.03
C PHE A 26 3.88 -2.80 8.22
N ASP A 27 3.47 -2.49 9.44
CA ASP A 27 2.07 -2.22 9.78
C ASP A 27 1.93 -0.74 10.11
N GLU A 28 0.98 -0.08 9.45
CA GLU A 28 0.67 1.34 9.66
C GLU A 28 1.84 2.31 9.44
N VAL A 29 2.77 2.02 8.52
CA VAL A 29 3.87 2.95 8.18
C VAL A 29 3.36 4.25 7.56
N ASP A 30 2.14 4.25 7.08
CA ASP A 30 1.45 5.36 6.43
C ASP A 30 0.57 6.18 7.39
N ALA A 31 0.60 5.89 8.68
CA ALA A 31 -0.16 6.64 9.67
C ALA A 31 0.24 8.13 9.68
N GLY A 32 -0.75 9.00 9.49
CA GLY A 32 -0.56 10.45 9.51
C GLY A 32 0.17 11.05 8.30
N ILE A 33 0.40 10.28 7.23
CA ILE A 33 0.98 10.77 5.98
C ILE A 33 -0.03 10.76 4.84
N GLY A 34 0.28 11.50 3.78
CA GLY A 34 -0.55 11.56 2.58
C GLY A 34 0.19 12.23 1.43
N GLY A 35 -0.44 12.27 0.26
CA GLY A 35 0.09 12.97 -0.91
C GLY A 35 1.47 12.49 -1.34
N GLN A 36 2.35 13.45 -1.57
CA GLN A 36 3.72 13.20 -2.05
C GLN A 36 4.53 12.34 -1.09
N THR A 37 4.37 12.53 0.22
CA THR A 37 5.08 11.73 1.23
C THR A 37 4.70 10.26 1.15
N ALA A 38 3.42 9.97 0.90
CA ALA A 38 2.96 8.59 0.72
C ALA A 38 3.61 7.92 -0.51
N LEU A 39 3.80 8.66 -1.59
CA LEU A 39 4.50 8.16 -2.77
C LEU A 39 5.97 7.87 -2.48
N GLU A 40 6.63 8.74 -1.73
CA GLU A 40 8.02 8.54 -1.32
C GLU A 40 8.18 7.29 -0.45
N VAL A 41 7.27 7.08 0.49
CA VAL A 41 7.24 5.88 1.34
C VAL A 41 7.02 4.63 0.49
N GLY A 42 6.08 4.67 -0.44
CA GLY A 42 5.82 3.57 -1.37
C GLY A 42 7.06 3.20 -2.19
N ASN A 43 7.74 4.21 -2.71
CA ASN A 43 8.98 4.01 -3.47
C ASN A 43 10.10 3.39 -2.61
N CYS A 44 10.28 3.86 -1.39
CA CYS A 44 11.26 3.29 -0.46
C CYS A 44 10.97 1.82 -0.16
N LEU A 45 9.70 1.47 0.06
CA LEU A 45 9.29 0.08 0.29
C LEU A 45 9.57 -0.80 -0.93
N LYS A 46 9.34 -0.28 -2.11
CA LYS A 46 9.66 -1.00 -3.36
C LYS A 46 11.17 -1.25 -3.50
N GLU A 47 11.99 -0.26 -3.19
CA GLU A 47 13.45 -0.42 -3.20
C GLU A 47 13.90 -1.49 -2.20
N LEU A 48 13.32 -1.52 -1.01
CA LEU A 48 13.59 -2.56 -0.01
C LEU A 48 13.24 -3.95 -0.52
N SER A 49 12.24 -4.08 -1.37
CA SER A 49 11.76 -5.36 -1.87
C SER A 49 12.62 -5.98 -2.98
N THR A 50 13.67 -5.29 -3.43
CA THR A 50 14.55 -5.79 -4.50
C THR A 50 15.31 -7.06 -4.12
N ASP A 51 15.72 -7.15 -2.85
CA ASP A 51 16.54 -8.26 -2.35
C ASP A 51 15.91 -8.99 -1.16
N ARG A 52 14.69 -8.63 -0.79
CA ARG A 52 13.98 -9.22 0.34
C ARG A 52 12.47 -9.14 0.14
N GLN A 53 11.73 -9.94 0.89
CA GLN A 53 10.27 -9.87 0.90
C GLN A 53 9.82 -8.75 1.82
N VAL A 54 8.96 -7.88 1.32
CA VAL A 54 8.36 -6.78 2.10
C VAL A 54 6.85 -6.95 2.12
N LEU A 55 6.28 -7.07 3.32
CA LEU A 55 4.84 -7.13 3.55
C LEU A 55 4.40 -5.82 4.18
N VAL A 56 3.41 -5.18 3.60
CA VAL A 56 2.92 -3.87 4.04
C VAL A 56 1.42 -3.91 4.25
N VAL A 57 0.97 -3.42 5.38
CA VAL A 57 -0.45 -3.16 5.65
C VAL A 57 -0.67 -1.66 5.51
N THR A 58 -1.49 -1.25 4.56
CA THR A 58 -1.74 0.16 4.24
C THR A 58 -3.20 0.40 3.84
N HIS A 59 -3.67 1.60 4.10
CA HIS A 59 -4.96 2.10 3.60
C HIS A 59 -4.78 3.18 2.52
N LEU A 60 -3.53 3.52 2.18
CA LEU A 60 -3.23 4.56 1.20
C LEU A 60 -2.97 3.96 -0.19
N ALA A 61 -3.74 4.43 -1.16
CA ALA A 61 -3.59 4.04 -2.56
C ALA A 61 -2.18 4.30 -3.09
N GLN A 62 -1.57 5.41 -2.69
CA GLN A 62 -0.23 5.81 -3.09
C GLN A 62 0.83 4.78 -2.68
N VAL A 63 0.69 4.20 -1.49
CA VAL A 63 1.60 3.15 -1.02
C VAL A 63 1.28 1.82 -1.71
N ALA A 64 0.00 1.45 -1.76
CA ALA A 64 -0.44 0.18 -2.34
C ALA A 64 -0.07 0.03 -3.82
N SER A 65 -0.04 1.14 -4.56
CA SER A 65 0.27 1.12 -5.99
C SER A 65 1.70 0.64 -6.31
N TYR A 66 2.62 0.77 -5.37
CA TYR A 66 4.00 0.30 -5.53
C TYR A 66 4.18 -1.21 -5.32
N ALA A 67 3.20 -1.90 -4.75
CA ALA A 67 3.30 -3.34 -4.50
C ALA A 67 3.37 -4.15 -5.80
N ASP A 68 4.19 -5.18 -5.81
CA ASP A 68 4.22 -6.16 -6.92
C ASP A 68 2.98 -7.06 -6.88
N THR A 69 2.53 -7.39 -5.67
CA THR A 69 1.32 -8.18 -5.42
C THR A 69 0.45 -7.43 -4.43
N GLN A 70 -0.81 -7.28 -4.75
CA GLN A 70 -1.79 -6.65 -3.86
C GLN A 70 -2.79 -7.67 -3.35
N ILE A 71 -2.97 -7.70 -2.04
CA ILE A 71 -3.92 -8.57 -1.36
C ILE A 71 -5.00 -7.69 -0.74
N GLN A 72 -6.25 -7.99 -1.05
CA GLN A 72 -7.40 -7.28 -0.50
C GLN A 72 -7.99 -8.08 0.65
N VAL A 73 -8.22 -7.39 1.77
CA VAL A 73 -8.91 -7.93 2.94
C VAL A 73 -10.27 -7.27 3.03
N VAL A 74 -11.33 -8.06 2.95
CA VAL A 74 -12.72 -7.56 3.01
C VAL A 74 -13.40 -8.15 4.23
N LYS A 75 -13.91 -7.28 5.09
CA LYS A 75 -14.79 -7.67 6.20
C LYS A 75 -16.23 -7.60 5.73
N LYS A 76 -16.95 -8.69 5.89
CA LYS A 76 -18.39 -8.76 5.63
C LYS A 76 -19.11 -9.22 6.86
N GLU A 77 -20.28 -8.66 7.11
CA GLU A 77 -21.18 -9.11 8.15
C GLU A 77 -22.28 -9.93 7.48
N ASN A 78 -22.32 -11.22 7.78
CA ASN A 78 -23.31 -12.14 7.24
C ASN A 78 -24.14 -12.70 8.37
N LYS A 79 -25.43 -12.35 8.43
CA LYS A 79 -26.40 -12.78 9.48
C LYS A 79 -25.89 -12.52 10.91
N GLY A 80 -25.31 -11.33 11.15
CA GLY A 80 -24.77 -10.95 12.45
C GLY A 80 -23.43 -11.59 12.79
N ARG A 81 -22.81 -12.36 11.88
CA ARG A 81 -21.50 -12.96 12.06
C ARG A 81 -20.47 -12.26 11.18
N PRO A 82 -19.37 -11.74 11.75
CA PRO A 82 -18.31 -11.17 10.94
C PRO A 82 -17.59 -12.27 10.17
N SER A 83 -17.36 -12.03 8.89
CA SER A 83 -16.52 -12.87 8.04
C SER A 83 -15.44 -12.04 7.37
N ILE A 84 -14.26 -12.62 7.20
CA ILE A 84 -13.13 -11.98 6.52
C ILE A 84 -12.81 -12.78 5.26
N THR A 85 -12.77 -12.09 4.13
CA THR A 85 -12.34 -12.67 2.86
C THR A 85 -11.03 -12.04 2.44
N VAL A 86 -10.08 -12.87 2.04
CA VAL A 86 -8.76 -12.44 1.55
C VAL A 86 -8.59 -12.94 0.14
N ARG A 87 -8.19 -12.06 -0.77
CA ARG A 87 -7.92 -12.44 -2.16
C ARG A 87 -6.74 -11.66 -2.74
N THR A 88 -5.97 -12.33 -3.59
CA THR A 88 -4.96 -11.69 -4.41
C THR A 88 -5.61 -11.05 -5.63
N LEU A 89 -5.28 -9.81 -5.91
CA LEU A 89 -5.87 -9.04 -7.00
C LEU A 89 -5.06 -9.19 -8.28
N ASP A 90 -5.76 -9.38 -9.41
CA ASP A 90 -5.15 -9.26 -10.74
C ASP A 90 -5.03 -7.78 -11.13
N LYS A 91 -4.49 -7.52 -12.32
CA LYS A 91 -4.25 -6.16 -12.80
C LYS A 91 -5.54 -5.31 -12.86
N ASP A 92 -6.61 -5.85 -13.39
CA ASP A 92 -7.88 -5.12 -13.52
C ASP A 92 -8.55 -4.92 -12.14
N GLN A 93 -8.49 -5.92 -11.29
CA GLN A 93 -8.99 -5.83 -9.92
C GLN A 93 -8.21 -4.81 -9.09
N ARG A 94 -6.91 -4.64 -9.34
CA ARG A 94 -6.09 -3.62 -8.68
C ARG A 94 -6.56 -2.22 -9.03
N VAL A 95 -6.86 -1.96 -10.30
CA VAL A 95 -7.39 -0.65 -10.71
C VAL A 95 -8.67 -0.33 -9.94
N VAL A 96 -9.57 -1.27 -9.84
CA VAL A 96 -10.84 -1.11 -9.11
C VAL A 96 -10.58 -0.84 -7.62
N GLU A 97 -9.71 -1.60 -6.98
CA GLU A 97 -9.41 -1.44 -5.55
C GLU A 97 -8.66 -0.13 -5.26
N ILE A 98 -7.67 0.23 -6.05
CA ILE A 98 -6.96 1.51 -5.92
C ILE A 98 -7.94 2.68 -6.10
N SER A 99 -8.85 2.57 -7.06
CA SER A 99 -9.92 3.55 -7.28
C SER A 99 -10.81 3.71 -6.04
N ARG A 100 -11.21 2.59 -5.45
CA ARG A 100 -11.99 2.59 -4.20
C ARG A 100 -11.21 3.23 -3.05
N MET A 101 -9.94 2.95 -2.92
CA MET A 101 -9.06 3.54 -1.89
C MET A 101 -8.92 5.05 -2.05
N LEU A 102 -8.93 5.55 -3.28
CA LEU A 102 -8.82 6.98 -3.57
C LEU A 102 -10.11 7.75 -3.29
N SER A 103 -11.26 7.18 -3.64
CA SER A 103 -12.53 7.91 -3.66
C SER A 103 -13.60 7.32 -2.75
N GLY A 104 -13.35 6.15 -2.18
CA GLY A 104 -14.37 5.38 -1.47
C GLY A 104 -15.38 4.68 -2.40
N SER A 105 -15.26 4.87 -3.71
CA SER A 105 -16.15 4.26 -4.71
C SER A 105 -15.34 3.67 -5.87
N PRO A 106 -15.57 2.39 -6.20
CA PRO A 106 -14.88 1.77 -7.34
C PRO A 106 -15.38 2.25 -8.71
N ASP A 107 -16.52 2.92 -8.76
CA ASP A 107 -17.21 3.30 -10.01
C ASP A 107 -16.89 4.72 -10.50
N SER A 108 -16.05 5.47 -9.78
CA SER A 108 -15.66 6.82 -10.17
C SER A 108 -14.68 6.77 -11.35
N GLU A 109 -15.06 7.36 -12.48
CA GLU A 109 -14.20 7.45 -13.68
C GLU A 109 -12.90 8.22 -13.40
N ASN A 110 -12.99 9.32 -12.67
CA ASN A 110 -11.81 10.12 -12.28
C ASN A 110 -10.88 9.34 -11.36
N ALA A 111 -11.44 8.58 -10.42
CA ALA A 111 -10.65 7.74 -9.53
C ALA A 111 -10.00 6.58 -10.28
N GLN A 112 -10.68 5.98 -11.25
CA GLN A 112 -10.11 4.92 -12.09
C GLN A 112 -8.95 5.44 -12.95
N LYS A 113 -9.09 6.63 -13.52
CA LYS A 113 -8.02 7.28 -14.26
C LYS A 113 -6.82 7.56 -13.38
N HIS A 114 -7.05 8.10 -12.19
CA HIS A 114 -5.99 8.35 -11.22
C HIS A 114 -5.34 7.04 -10.74
N ALA A 115 -6.12 6.00 -10.52
CA ALA A 115 -5.61 4.68 -10.15
C ALA A 115 -4.68 4.12 -11.23
N ASN A 116 -5.05 4.22 -12.50
CA ASN A 116 -4.20 3.82 -13.62
C ASN A 116 -2.89 4.59 -13.64
N GLU A 117 -2.94 5.90 -13.45
CA GLU A 117 -1.75 6.76 -13.40
C GLU A 117 -0.80 6.36 -12.26
N LEU A 118 -1.34 6.10 -11.06
CA LEU A 118 -0.55 5.66 -9.92
C LEU A 118 0.14 4.32 -10.19
N LEU A 119 -0.58 3.36 -10.77
CA LEU A 119 -0.03 2.05 -11.09
C LEU A 119 1.04 2.12 -12.19
N GLU A 120 0.83 2.92 -13.21
CA GLU A 120 1.82 3.14 -14.27
C GLU A 120 3.09 3.81 -13.74
N ASN A 121 2.96 4.83 -12.90
CA ASN A 121 4.10 5.56 -12.35
C ASN A 121 4.89 4.75 -11.31
N ALA A 122 4.27 3.77 -10.69
CA ALA A 122 4.91 2.90 -9.69
C ALA A 122 5.67 1.73 -10.33
N HIS A 123 5.43 1.45 -11.57
CA HIS A 123 6.01 0.33 -12.35
C HIS A 123 6.53 0.81 -13.72
#